data_5f66d6f9a6d73f0c407c31c843f468c5
#
_entry.id   5f66d6f9a6d73f0c407c31c843f468c5
#
_cell.length_a   1.000
_cell.length_b   1.000
_cell.length_c   1.000
_cell.angle_alpha   90.00
_cell.angle_beta   90.00
_cell.angle_gamma   90.00
#
_symmetry.space_group_name_H-M   'P 1'
#
loop_
_entity.id
_entity.type
_entity.pdbx_description
1 polymer ?
#
loop_
_entity_poly.entity_id
_entity_poly.type
_entity_poly.pdbx_seq_one_letter_code
_entity_poly.pdbx_strand_id
1 'polypeptide(L)'
;MCTRAVYLGDNDHIITARSMDWKVDVGTNLWIMPRGQQRHSNAGEKSLVWRAKYGSVIASGYDVSTTDGMNEAGLVTNLLWLVESQYPDKDRSDKPQLSISAWAQYILDNYSNVAEAVNHLRDEPFILITDAVPGEQRLTTVHLSLSDKTGDSAIIEYINGKQVIHHDKKFQVMTNSPIFEQQLALNAYWQQIGGTTMLPGTNRAADRFARASFYINAIPKTHDPKQALASVFSVIRNASVPFGLNTAEEPNISSTRWRTVADHKQLLYFFESAVSPNVFWVDLNKIDFQNDKTFKLDLGLDQQNVFAGDATQHFLVAKPFEFLGPQLHHK
;
A
#
# COMPACT_ATOMS: atom_id res chain seq x y z
N MET A 1 11.17 -0.81 -4.49
CA MET A 1 11.08 -1.56 -3.21
C MET A 1 10.12 -0.86 -2.28
N CYS A 2 9.70 -1.46 -1.19
CA CYS A 2 8.76 -0.84 -0.24
C CYS A 2 8.82 -1.58 1.09
N THR A 3 8.32 -0.98 2.16
CA THR A 3 8.13 -1.62 3.47
C THR A 3 6.76 -1.24 4.00
N ARG A 4 6.05 -2.20 4.58
CA ARG A 4 4.82 -1.98 5.36
C ARG A 4 5.03 -2.55 6.75
N ALA A 5 4.57 -1.84 7.78
CA ALA A 5 4.58 -2.29 9.18
C ALA A 5 3.27 -1.89 9.88
N VAL A 6 2.72 -2.80 10.69
CA VAL A 6 1.52 -2.57 11.51
C VAL A 6 1.89 -2.57 12.97
N TYR A 7 1.61 -1.48 13.64
CA TYR A 7 1.71 -1.34 15.08
C TYR A 7 0.42 -1.80 15.74
N LEU A 8 0.56 -2.70 16.70
CA LEU A 8 -0.51 -3.16 17.57
C LEU A 8 -0.31 -2.54 18.96
N GLY A 9 -0.92 -1.39 19.18
CA GLY A 9 -0.84 -0.65 20.43
C GLY A 9 -1.87 -1.09 21.46
N ASP A 10 -1.85 -0.44 22.62
CA ASP A 10 -2.85 -0.65 23.67
C ASP A 10 -4.19 0.00 23.28
N ASN A 11 -5.29 -0.47 23.90
CA ASN A 11 -6.65 0.05 23.66
C ASN A 11 -7.06 0.11 22.19
N ASP A 12 -6.71 -0.92 21.41
CA ASP A 12 -7.01 -1.02 19.98
C ASP A 12 -6.47 0.15 19.16
N HIS A 13 -5.34 0.72 19.58
CA HIS A 13 -4.66 1.75 18.82
C HIS A 13 -3.79 1.11 17.75
N ILE A 14 -4.36 0.94 16.58
CA ILE A 14 -3.72 0.31 15.43
C ILE A 14 -3.24 1.39 14.47
N ILE A 15 -1.97 1.27 14.04
CA ILE A 15 -1.36 2.20 13.08
C ILE A 15 -0.63 1.39 12.02
N THR A 16 -0.91 1.66 10.75
CA THR A 16 -0.19 1.06 9.62
C THR A 16 0.72 2.10 8.99
N ALA A 17 1.99 1.77 8.82
CA ALA A 17 2.96 2.60 8.12
C ALA A 17 3.49 1.91 6.87
N ARG A 18 3.82 2.72 5.85
CA ARG A 18 4.40 2.23 4.61
C ARG A 18 5.43 3.21 4.05
N SER A 19 6.52 2.69 3.44
CA SER A 19 7.44 3.45 2.58
C SER A 19 7.27 3.05 1.12
N MET A 20 7.18 4.04 0.23
CA MET A 20 7.25 3.86 -1.22
C MET A 20 8.68 4.10 -1.67
N ASP A 21 9.33 3.04 -2.13
CA ASP A 21 10.69 3.10 -2.64
C ASP A 21 10.69 2.80 -4.14
N TRP A 22 11.10 3.79 -4.93
CA TRP A 22 11.15 3.66 -6.39
C TRP A 22 12.34 4.42 -6.98
N LYS A 23 12.78 4.02 -8.16
CA LYS A 23 13.96 4.60 -8.85
C LYS A 23 13.73 6.03 -9.34
N VAL A 24 12.49 6.37 -9.70
CA VAL A 24 12.06 7.69 -10.17
C VAL A 24 10.86 8.16 -9.39
N ASP A 25 10.47 9.43 -9.54
CA ASP A 25 9.17 9.86 -9.03
C ASP A 25 8.05 9.09 -9.75
N VAL A 26 7.06 8.66 -8.97
CA VAL A 26 5.89 7.93 -9.48
C VAL A 26 4.68 8.85 -9.67
N GLY A 27 4.88 10.17 -9.68
CA GLY A 27 3.83 11.15 -9.89
C GLY A 27 2.67 10.99 -8.91
N THR A 28 2.98 10.72 -7.64
CA THR A 28 1.96 10.48 -6.62
C THR A 28 1.20 11.74 -6.29
N ASN A 29 -0.12 11.63 -6.27
CA ASN A 29 -1.05 12.59 -5.72
C ASN A 29 -1.96 11.91 -4.69
N LEU A 30 -2.57 12.68 -3.80
CA LEU A 30 -3.62 12.13 -2.95
C LEU A 30 -5.00 12.40 -3.57
N TRP A 31 -5.88 11.43 -3.45
CA TRP A 31 -7.23 11.49 -3.98
C TRP A 31 -8.27 11.13 -2.93
N ILE A 32 -9.36 11.87 -2.89
CA ILE A 32 -10.57 11.49 -2.18
C ILE A 32 -11.49 10.83 -3.20
N MET A 33 -11.74 9.55 -2.98
CA MET A 33 -12.57 8.69 -3.84
C MET A 33 -13.92 8.47 -3.13
N PRO A 34 -15.02 9.07 -3.61
CA PRO A 34 -16.31 8.97 -2.92
C PRO A 34 -16.94 7.59 -3.07
N ARG A 35 -17.84 7.23 -2.15
CA ARG A 35 -18.70 6.06 -2.27
C ARG A 35 -19.82 6.30 -3.27
N GLY A 36 -20.46 5.21 -3.71
CA GLY A 36 -21.57 5.26 -4.66
C GLY A 36 -21.18 5.39 -6.12
N GLN A 37 -19.93 5.75 -6.43
CA GLN A 37 -19.46 5.82 -7.81
C GLN A 37 -19.26 4.43 -8.41
N GLN A 38 -19.64 4.29 -9.69
CA GLN A 38 -19.29 3.13 -10.48
C GLN A 38 -17.85 3.25 -10.96
N ARG A 39 -17.10 2.16 -10.81
CA ARG A 39 -15.70 2.05 -11.25
C ARG A 39 -15.54 0.91 -12.23
N HIS A 40 -14.50 1.03 -13.04
CA HIS A 40 -14.17 0.09 -14.10
C HIS A 40 -12.69 -0.27 -14.02
N SER A 41 -12.36 -1.56 -14.08
CA SER A 41 -10.97 -2.02 -13.91
C SER A 41 -10.07 -1.81 -15.13
N ASN A 42 -10.65 -1.50 -16.30
CA ASN A 42 -9.94 -1.36 -17.58
C ASN A 42 -9.11 -2.59 -18.01
N ALA A 43 -9.55 -3.78 -17.61
CA ALA A 43 -8.84 -5.04 -17.90
C ALA A 43 -9.25 -5.69 -19.26
N GLY A 44 -9.88 -4.96 -20.18
CA GLY A 44 -10.34 -5.44 -21.47
C GLY A 44 -11.83 -5.84 -21.45
N GLU A 45 -12.24 -6.77 -22.32
CA GLU A 45 -13.66 -7.13 -22.52
C GLU A 45 -14.33 -7.74 -21.28
N LYS A 46 -13.58 -8.49 -20.47
CA LYS A 46 -14.07 -9.10 -19.22
C LYS A 46 -13.80 -8.22 -17.99
N SER A 47 -13.58 -6.91 -18.20
CA SER A 47 -13.30 -5.97 -17.11
C SER A 47 -14.34 -6.03 -16.00
N LEU A 48 -13.87 -6.16 -14.77
CA LEU A 48 -14.71 -6.04 -13.60
C LEU A 48 -15.24 -4.60 -13.46
N VAL A 49 -16.53 -4.50 -13.23
CA VAL A 49 -17.22 -3.23 -12.92
C VAL A 49 -17.86 -3.37 -11.56
N TRP A 50 -17.69 -2.36 -10.70
CA TRP A 50 -18.28 -2.36 -9.35
C TRP A 50 -18.75 -0.96 -8.94
N ARG A 51 -19.56 -0.92 -7.93
CA ARG A 51 -19.99 0.33 -7.27
C ARG A 51 -19.34 0.42 -5.92
N ALA A 52 -18.61 1.49 -5.62
CA ALA A 52 -17.93 1.71 -4.36
C ALA A 52 -18.94 1.75 -3.19
N LYS A 53 -18.79 0.86 -2.21
CA LYS A 53 -19.57 0.88 -0.97
C LYS A 53 -18.99 1.86 0.03
N TYR A 54 -17.67 2.04 0.01
CA TYR A 54 -16.94 2.92 0.92
C TYR A 54 -16.18 3.98 0.13
N GLY A 55 -16.10 5.19 0.73
CA GLY A 55 -15.18 6.20 0.26
C GLY A 55 -13.79 6.01 0.86
N SER A 56 -12.79 6.57 0.19
CA SER A 56 -11.40 6.39 0.61
C SER A 56 -10.54 7.62 0.31
N VAL A 57 -9.42 7.74 1.05
CA VAL A 57 -8.27 8.58 0.70
C VAL A 57 -7.17 7.66 0.23
N ILE A 58 -6.61 7.96 -0.94
CA ILE A 58 -5.59 7.11 -1.57
C ILE A 58 -4.38 7.92 -2.03
N ALA A 59 -3.24 7.24 -2.11
CA ALA A 59 -2.07 7.72 -2.84
C ALA A 59 -1.99 6.98 -4.18
N SER A 60 -1.96 7.76 -5.26
CA SER A 60 -1.88 7.24 -6.61
C SER A 60 -0.44 6.89 -7.03
N GLY A 61 -0.30 6.04 -8.03
CA GLY A 61 0.91 5.89 -8.81
C GLY A 61 0.64 6.32 -10.24
N TYR A 62 1.38 7.29 -10.73
CA TYR A 62 1.26 7.88 -12.08
C TYR A 62 -0.15 8.40 -12.41
N ASP A 63 -0.98 8.64 -11.41
CA ASP A 63 -2.42 8.92 -11.55
C ASP A 63 -3.16 7.92 -12.48
N VAL A 64 -2.74 6.64 -12.44
CA VAL A 64 -3.38 5.52 -13.15
C VAL A 64 -3.56 4.29 -12.26
N SER A 65 -3.17 4.36 -11.00
CA SER A 65 -3.22 3.22 -10.08
C SER A 65 -3.38 3.70 -8.64
N THR A 66 -4.08 2.92 -7.82
CA THR A 66 -4.08 3.08 -6.36
C THR A 66 -2.96 2.23 -5.77
N THR A 67 -1.99 2.87 -5.13
CA THR A 67 -0.83 2.17 -4.54
C THR A 67 -0.90 2.03 -3.03
N ASP A 68 -1.70 2.87 -2.38
CA ASP A 68 -1.85 2.97 -0.93
C ASP A 68 -3.16 3.67 -0.61
N GLY A 69 -3.76 3.44 0.55
CA GLY A 69 -4.93 4.19 0.97
C GLY A 69 -5.63 3.63 2.18
N MET A 70 -6.54 4.44 2.71
CA MET A 70 -7.44 4.09 3.81
C MET A 70 -8.88 4.47 3.46
N ASN A 71 -9.84 3.57 3.71
CA ASN A 71 -11.25 3.89 3.54
C ASN A 71 -11.89 4.40 4.84
N GLU A 72 -13.11 4.93 4.71
CA GLU A 72 -13.87 5.51 5.81
C GLU A 72 -14.23 4.52 6.94
N ALA A 73 -14.12 3.20 6.69
CA ALA A 73 -14.29 2.16 7.72
C ALA A 73 -12.98 1.87 8.48
N GLY A 74 -11.84 2.43 8.04
CA GLY A 74 -10.53 2.22 8.61
C GLY A 74 -9.79 1.00 8.06
N LEU A 75 -10.20 0.44 6.93
CA LEU A 75 -9.42 -0.56 6.20
C LEU A 75 -8.30 0.15 5.42
N VAL A 76 -7.08 -0.37 5.54
CA VAL A 76 -5.89 0.13 4.84
C VAL A 76 -5.38 -0.92 3.86
N THR A 77 -4.98 -0.47 2.67
CA THR A 77 -4.32 -1.29 1.65
C THR A 77 -2.97 -0.71 1.27
N ASN A 78 -1.98 -1.59 1.06
CA ASN A 78 -0.66 -1.18 0.56
C ASN A 78 -0.22 -2.15 -0.54
N LEU A 79 0.02 -1.62 -1.72
CA LEU A 79 0.48 -2.37 -2.89
C LEU A 79 2.00 -2.25 -3.00
N LEU A 80 2.74 -3.36 -2.92
CA LEU A 80 4.19 -3.40 -2.93
C LEU A 80 4.70 -4.27 -4.08
N TRP A 81 5.92 -4.00 -4.53
CA TRP A 81 6.59 -4.78 -5.57
C TRP A 81 7.02 -6.15 -5.06
N LEU A 82 6.69 -7.21 -5.83
CA LEU A 82 7.17 -8.59 -5.61
C LEU A 82 7.57 -9.19 -6.96
N VAL A 83 8.87 -9.45 -7.16
CA VAL A 83 9.40 -9.96 -8.43
C VAL A 83 8.83 -11.34 -8.78
N GLU A 84 8.57 -12.16 -7.77
CA GLU A 84 8.09 -13.53 -7.89
C GLU A 84 6.61 -13.64 -8.24
N SER A 85 5.86 -12.52 -8.27
CA SER A 85 4.42 -12.57 -8.59
C SER A 85 4.19 -13.06 -10.02
N GLN A 86 3.34 -14.08 -10.13
CA GLN A 86 2.90 -14.67 -11.39
C GLN A 86 1.38 -14.82 -11.35
N TYR A 87 0.69 -14.02 -12.16
CA TYR A 87 -0.76 -14.00 -12.19
C TYR A 87 -1.34 -15.14 -13.06
N PRO A 88 -2.63 -15.51 -12.87
CA PRO A 88 -3.30 -16.49 -13.70
C PRO A 88 -3.30 -16.10 -15.17
N ASP A 89 -3.33 -17.11 -16.05
CA ASP A 89 -3.47 -16.90 -17.48
C ASP A 89 -4.90 -16.39 -17.80
N LYS A 90 -4.98 -15.18 -18.35
CA LYS A 90 -6.26 -14.52 -18.66
C LYS A 90 -7.12 -15.30 -19.67
N ASP A 91 -6.48 -16.06 -20.57
CA ASP A 91 -7.15 -16.76 -21.66
C ASP A 91 -7.73 -18.11 -21.21
N ARG A 92 -7.36 -18.57 -20.00
CA ARG A 92 -7.82 -19.83 -19.41
C ARG A 92 -8.94 -19.66 -18.37
N SER A 93 -9.54 -18.48 -18.27
CA SER A 93 -10.56 -18.21 -17.28
C SER A 93 -11.71 -17.38 -17.84
N ASP A 94 -12.93 -17.75 -17.48
CA ASP A 94 -14.14 -16.97 -17.77
C ASP A 94 -14.48 -15.98 -16.66
N LYS A 95 -13.72 -15.96 -15.57
CA LYS A 95 -13.90 -15.02 -14.46
C LYS A 95 -13.73 -13.56 -14.90
N PRO A 96 -14.41 -12.61 -14.25
CA PRO A 96 -14.14 -11.19 -14.43
C PRO A 96 -12.66 -10.86 -14.23
N GLN A 97 -12.18 -9.82 -14.92
CA GLN A 97 -10.78 -9.42 -14.91
C GLN A 97 -10.60 -8.10 -14.16
N LEU A 98 -9.70 -8.08 -13.19
CA LEU A 98 -9.33 -6.91 -12.42
C LEU A 98 -7.89 -6.51 -12.76
N SER A 99 -7.69 -5.28 -13.25
CA SER A 99 -6.35 -4.73 -13.42
C SER A 99 -5.65 -4.58 -12.07
N ILE A 100 -4.36 -4.90 -12.00
CA ILE A 100 -3.55 -4.70 -10.78
C ILE A 100 -3.50 -3.23 -10.35
N SER A 101 -3.65 -2.30 -11.28
CA SER A 101 -3.72 -0.86 -10.99
C SER A 101 -4.96 -0.49 -10.16
N ALA A 102 -6.05 -1.24 -10.31
CA ALA A 102 -7.31 -1.09 -9.61
C ALA A 102 -7.44 -1.99 -8.37
N TRP A 103 -6.51 -2.92 -8.15
CA TRP A 103 -6.66 -3.96 -7.12
C TRP A 103 -6.81 -3.39 -5.72
N ALA A 104 -5.92 -2.49 -5.30
CA ALA A 104 -6.01 -1.84 -3.99
C ALA A 104 -7.33 -1.04 -3.84
N GLN A 105 -7.75 -0.31 -4.91
CA GLN A 105 -9.00 0.45 -4.90
C GLN A 105 -10.22 -0.45 -4.77
N TYR A 106 -10.25 -1.58 -5.49
CA TYR A 106 -11.34 -2.53 -5.38
C TYR A 106 -11.56 -3.02 -3.95
N ILE A 107 -10.47 -3.29 -3.23
CA ILE A 107 -10.54 -3.69 -1.81
C ILE A 107 -11.07 -2.55 -0.94
N LEU A 108 -10.54 -1.35 -1.08
CA LEU A 108 -11.00 -0.18 -0.32
C LEU A 108 -12.46 0.14 -0.57
N ASP A 109 -12.93 -0.02 -1.80
CA ASP A 109 -14.30 0.28 -2.19
C ASP A 109 -15.33 -0.74 -1.67
N ASN A 110 -14.94 -2.01 -1.48
CA ASN A 110 -15.90 -3.09 -1.26
C ASN A 110 -15.95 -3.63 0.16
N TYR A 111 -14.90 -3.47 0.98
CA TYR A 111 -14.80 -4.12 2.28
C TYR A 111 -14.54 -3.13 3.41
N SER A 112 -15.09 -3.44 4.58
CA SER A 112 -14.90 -2.64 5.79
C SER A 112 -13.75 -3.11 6.66
N ASN A 113 -13.31 -4.35 6.51
CA ASN A 113 -12.29 -4.99 7.33
C ASN A 113 -11.59 -6.13 6.59
N VAL A 114 -10.48 -6.61 7.17
CA VAL A 114 -9.65 -7.65 6.59
C VAL A 114 -10.38 -8.98 6.46
N ALA A 115 -11.10 -9.40 7.50
CA ALA A 115 -11.79 -10.69 7.50
C ALA A 115 -12.86 -10.77 6.39
N GLU A 116 -13.63 -9.69 6.18
CA GLU A 116 -14.61 -9.60 5.09
C GLU A 116 -13.94 -9.74 3.72
N ALA A 117 -12.84 -9.01 3.49
CA ALA A 117 -12.08 -9.07 2.25
C ALA A 117 -11.50 -10.47 2.01
N VAL A 118 -10.84 -11.05 3.00
CA VAL A 118 -10.20 -12.37 2.91
C VAL A 118 -11.23 -13.47 2.63
N ASN A 119 -12.38 -13.45 3.32
CA ASN A 119 -13.43 -14.45 3.10
C ASN A 119 -13.95 -14.43 1.66
N HIS A 120 -14.15 -13.26 1.07
CA HIS A 120 -14.57 -13.17 -0.34
C HIS A 120 -13.44 -13.55 -1.31
N LEU A 121 -12.21 -13.10 -1.05
CA LEU A 121 -11.08 -13.36 -1.95
C LEU A 121 -10.70 -14.84 -2.03
N ARG A 122 -10.99 -15.65 -0.99
CA ARG A 122 -10.79 -17.11 -1.03
C ARG A 122 -11.58 -17.82 -2.11
N ASP A 123 -12.72 -17.24 -2.53
CA ASP A 123 -13.53 -17.76 -3.63
C ASP A 123 -12.96 -17.38 -5.02
N GLU A 124 -11.86 -16.62 -5.04
CA GLU A 124 -11.23 -16.11 -6.27
C GLU A 124 -12.25 -15.49 -7.24
N PRO A 125 -12.96 -14.42 -6.85
CA PRO A 125 -14.10 -13.87 -7.62
C PRO A 125 -13.70 -13.24 -8.94
N PHE A 126 -12.43 -12.99 -9.16
CA PHE A 126 -11.82 -12.43 -10.38
C PHE A 126 -10.42 -12.98 -10.59
N ILE A 127 -9.83 -12.72 -11.73
CA ILE A 127 -8.40 -12.88 -11.98
C ILE A 127 -7.72 -11.51 -12.11
N LEU A 128 -6.48 -11.43 -11.64
CA LEU A 128 -5.67 -10.23 -11.79
C LEU A 128 -4.99 -10.20 -13.17
N ILE A 129 -5.04 -9.04 -13.81
CA ILE A 129 -4.37 -8.77 -15.08
C ILE A 129 -3.30 -7.71 -14.84
N THR A 130 -2.08 -8.02 -15.26
CA THR A 130 -0.96 -7.09 -15.18
C THR A 130 -0.73 -6.35 -16.50
N ASP A 131 -0.06 -5.21 -16.42
CA ASP A 131 0.40 -4.43 -17.54
C ASP A 131 1.80 -3.87 -17.27
N ALA A 132 2.40 -3.25 -18.27
CA ALA A 132 3.71 -2.63 -18.14
C ALA A 132 3.69 -1.45 -17.16
N VAL A 133 4.78 -1.27 -16.43
CA VAL A 133 5.00 -0.05 -15.65
C VAL A 133 5.02 1.15 -16.60
N PRO A 134 4.32 2.26 -16.30
CA PRO A 134 4.36 3.45 -17.14
C PRO A 134 5.80 3.88 -17.47
N GLY A 135 6.10 3.99 -18.77
CA GLY A 135 7.44 4.34 -19.27
C GLY A 135 8.45 3.18 -19.31
N GLU A 136 8.05 1.95 -19.04
CA GLU A 136 8.88 0.75 -19.08
C GLU A 136 8.23 -0.37 -19.92
N GLN A 137 9.04 -1.33 -20.37
CA GLN A 137 8.53 -2.56 -21.00
C GLN A 137 8.28 -3.69 -19.98
N ARG A 138 8.76 -3.50 -18.75
CA ARG A 138 8.65 -4.50 -17.67
C ARG A 138 7.23 -4.56 -17.13
N LEU A 139 6.68 -5.77 -17.08
CA LEU A 139 5.39 -5.99 -16.43
C LEU A 139 5.43 -5.66 -14.94
N THR A 140 4.35 -5.10 -14.46
CA THR A 140 4.18 -4.81 -13.03
C THR A 140 3.89 -6.10 -12.28
N THR A 141 4.71 -6.39 -11.28
CA THR A 141 4.57 -7.54 -10.39
C THR A 141 4.47 -7.05 -8.96
N VAL A 142 3.35 -7.31 -8.31
CA VAL A 142 3.04 -6.76 -6.98
C VAL A 142 2.35 -7.79 -6.10
N HIS A 143 2.39 -7.55 -4.79
CA HIS A 143 1.57 -8.19 -3.79
C HIS A 143 0.84 -7.13 -2.96
N LEU A 144 -0.24 -7.52 -2.30
CA LEU A 144 -1.12 -6.61 -1.58
C LEU A 144 -1.15 -6.96 -0.10
N SER A 145 -1.07 -5.95 0.77
CA SER A 145 -1.39 -6.12 2.18
C SER A 145 -2.64 -5.38 2.57
N LEU A 146 -3.35 -5.94 3.53
CA LEU A 146 -4.52 -5.38 4.18
C LEU A 146 -4.28 -5.29 5.68
N SER A 147 -4.81 -4.24 6.30
CA SER A 147 -4.88 -4.11 7.76
C SER A 147 -6.09 -3.27 8.16
N ASP A 148 -6.62 -3.49 9.35
CA ASP A 148 -7.80 -2.78 9.82
C ASP A 148 -7.71 -2.37 11.29
N LYS A 149 -8.74 -1.67 11.77
CA LYS A 149 -8.83 -1.15 13.14
C LYS A 149 -8.83 -2.21 14.26
N THR A 150 -9.03 -3.48 13.92
CA THR A 150 -8.95 -4.59 14.89
C THR A 150 -7.52 -5.11 15.03
N GLY A 151 -6.60 -4.63 14.18
CA GLY A 151 -5.24 -5.11 14.05
C GLY A 151 -5.14 -6.40 13.23
N ASP A 152 -6.23 -6.83 12.60
CA ASP A 152 -6.18 -7.96 11.67
C ASP A 152 -5.35 -7.60 10.43
N SER A 153 -4.71 -8.60 9.86
CA SER A 153 -3.72 -8.40 8.77
C SER A 153 -3.72 -9.54 7.79
N ALA A 154 -3.72 -9.21 6.51
CA ALA A 154 -3.54 -10.18 5.45
C ALA A 154 -2.49 -9.70 4.44
N ILE A 155 -1.77 -10.68 3.86
CA ILE A 155 -0.85 -10.47 2.75
C ILE A 155 -1.28 -11.43 1.63
N ILE A 156 -1.48 -10.89 0.44
CA ILE A 156 -2.02 -11.61 -0.71
C ILE A 156 -0.97 -11.59 -1.81
N GLU A 157 -0.50 -12.77 -2.18
CA GLU A 157 0.49 -13.01 -3.23
C GLU A 157 -0.09 -13.86 -4.35
N TYR A 158 0.49 -13.79 -5.53
CA TYR A 158 0.21 -14.68 -6.64
C TYR A 158 1.48 -15.42 -7.02
N ILE A 159 1.55 -16.71 -6.69
CA ILE A 159 2.73 -17.54 -6.89
C ILE A 159 2.37 -18.70 -7.82
N ASN A 160 3.12 -18.84 -8.91
CA ASN A 160 2.87 -19.83 -9.96
C ASN A 160 1.41 -19.79 -10.49
N GLY A 161 0.85 -18.59 -10.66
CA GLY A 161 -0.51 -18.39 -11.15
C GLY A 161 -1.62 -18.68 -10.12
N LYS A 162 -1.27 -18.89 -8.84
CA LYS A 162 -2.23 -19.20 -7.77
C LYS A 162 -2.23 -18.09 -6.72
N GLN A 163 -3.42 -17.75 -6.26
CA GLN A 163 -3.57 -16.85 -5.11
C GLN A 163 -3.14 -17.55 -3.83
N VAL A 164 -2.30 -16.89 -3.04
CA VAL A 164 -1.86 -17.29 -1.70
C VAL A 164 -2.24 -16.18 -0.73
N ILE A 165 -3.05 -16.50 0.28
CA ILE A 165 -3.50 -15.55 1.30
C ILE A 165 -2.89 -15.95 2.64
N HIS A 166 -1.99 -15.11 3.15
CA HIS A 166 -1.45 -15.19 4.50
C HIS A 166 -2.31 -14.29 5.40
N HIS A 167 -3.09 -14.86 6.31
CA HIS A 167 -4.05 -14.13 7.13
C HIS A 167 -3.85 -14.44 8.60
N ASP A 168 -3.30 -13.49 9.34
CA ASP A 168 -3.10 -13.57 10.79
C ASP A 168 -2.68 -12.18 11.31
N LYS A 169 -3.19 -11.77 12.47
CA LYS A 169 -2.80 -10.54 13.17
C LYS A 169 -1.30 -10.43 13.43
N LYS A 170 -0.57 -11.54 13.53
CA LYS A 170 0.89 -11.56 13.70
C LYS A 170 1.67 -11.15 12.44
N PHE A 171 1.05 -11.11 11.27
CA PHE A 171 1.69 -10.75 10.01
C PHE A 171 1.77 -9.22 9.86
N GLN A 172 2.57 -8.59 10.72
CA GLN A 172 2.65 -7.13 10.86
C GLN A 172 3.55 -6.47 9.83
N VAL A 173 4.45 -7.21 9.17
CA VAL A 173 5.44 -6.63 8.25
C VAL A 173 5.35 -7.30 6.89
N MET A 174 5.46 -6.49 5.83
CA MET A 174 5.63 -6.93 4.45
C MET A 174 6.67 -6.03 3.78
N THR A 175 7.56 -6.63 2.98
CA THR A 175 8.52 -5.87 2.18
C THR A 175 8.42 -6.26 0.70
N ASN A 176 9.46 -6.81 0.10
CA ASN A 176 9.49 -7.22 -1.30
C ASN A 176 9.97 -8.69 -1.37
N SER A 177 10.79 -9.02 -2.41
CA SER A 177 11.38 -10.36 -2.55
C SER A 177 12.25 -10.77 -1.35
N PRO A 178 12.25 -12.04 -0.99
CA PRO A 178 11.48 -13.12 -1.60
C PRO A 178 10.01 -13.17 -1.10
N ILE A 179 9.24 -14.20 -1.55
CA ILE A 179 7.85 -14.42 -1.14
C ILE A 179 7.71 -14.47 0.39
N PHE A 180 6.52 -14.20 0.90
CA PHE A 180 6.29 -13.97 2.32
C PHE A 180 6.71 -15.14 3.22
N GLU A 181 6.47 -16.38 2.83
CA GLU A 181 6.92 -17.56 3.61
C GLU A 181 8.45 -17.60 3.76
N GLN A 182 9.18 -17.27 2.71
CA GLN A 182 10.64 -17.21 2.76
C GLN A 182 11.12 -16.02 3.60
N GLN A 183 10.42 -14.88 3.58
CA GLN A 183 10.69 -13.75 4.48
C GLN A 183 10.55 -14.17 5.94
N LEU A 184 9.51 -14.93 6.29
CA LEU A 184 9.31 -15.44 7.65
C LEU A 184 10.46 -16.38 8.07
N ALA A 185 10.90 -17.26 7.17
CA ALA A 185 12.03 -18.17 7.44
C ALA A 185 13.35 -17.40 7.66
N LEU A 186 13.65 -16.40 6.84
CA LEU A 186 14.83 -15.55 7.01
C LEU A 186 14.75 -14.75 8.31
N ASN A 187 13.57 -14.22 8.64
CA ASN A 187 13.37 -13.47 9.88
C ASN A 187 13.53 -14.32 11.13
N ALA A 188 13.15 -15.62 11.08
CA ALA A 188 13.33 -16.54 12.19
C ALA A 188 14.80 -16.66 12.62
N TYR A 189 15.75 -16.65 11.67
CA TYR A 189 17.18 -16.61 11.96
C TYR A 189 17.58 -15.35 12.75
N TRP A 190 17.11 -14.18 12.31
CA TRP A 190 17.39 -12.90 12.98
C TRP A 190 16.76 -12.82 14.38
N GLN A 191 15.59 -13.42 14.56
CA GLN A 191 14.94 -13.52 15.87
C GLN A 191 15.78 -14.33 16.88
N GLN A 192 16.46 -15.39 16.43
CA GLN A 192 17.36 -16.18 17.29
C GLN A 192 18.60 -15.39 17.73
N ILE A 193 19.16 -14.56 16.86
CA ILE A 193 20.30 -13.69 17.23
C ILE A 193 19.84 -12.63 18.24
N GLY A 194 18.64 -12.11 18.10
CA GLY A 194 18.08 -11.06 18.93
C GLY A 194 18.50 -9.65 18.48
N GLY A 195 17.50 -8.81 18.24
CA GLY A 195 17.69 -7.47 17.66
C GLY A 195 18.46 -6.48 18.54
N THR A 196 18.58 -6.73 19.85
CA THR A 196 19.44 -5.96 20.77
C THR A 196 20.91 -6.34 20.62
N THR A 197 21.20 -7.51 20.06
CA THR A 197 22.57 -7.98 19.80
C THR A 197 23.01 -7.59 18.40
N MET A 198 22.18 -7.85 17.38
CA MET A 198 22.49 -7.55 16.00
C MET A 198 21.22 -7.51 15.14
N LEU A 199 21.15 -6.55 14.20
CA LEU A 199 20.16 -6.49 13.12
C LEU A 199 20.87 -6.29 11.77
N PRO A 200 20.33 -6.84 10.67
CA PRO A 200 20.92 -6.65 9.36
C PRO A 200 20.72 -5.20 8.88
N GLY A 201 21.80 -4.59 8.35
CA GLY A 201 21.85 -3.14 8.07
C GLY A 201 21.64 -2.74 6.62
N THR A 202 21.53 -3.69 5.67
CA THR A 202 21.43 -3.34 4.26
C THR A 202 20.01 -2.88 3.85
N ASN A 203 19.89 -2.35 2.64
CA ASN A 203 18.60 -1.94 2.08
C ASN A 203 17.84 -3.09 1.40
N ARG A 204 18.37 -4.31 1.42
CA ARG A 204 17.67 -5.49 0.88
C ARG A 204 16.35 -5.74 1.59
N ALA A 205 15.39 -6.28 0.86
CA ALA A 205 14.04 -6.49 1.38
C ALA A 205 14.00 -7.36 2.65
N ALA A 206 14.77 -8.47 2.68
CA ALA A 206 14.85 -9.33 3.86
C ALA A 206 15.44 -8.63 5.08
N ASP A 207 16.43 -7.78 4.89
CA ASP A 207 17.05 -7.00 5.97
C ASP A 207 16.12 -5.92 6.52
N ARG A 208 15.38 -5.25 5.63
CA ARG A 208 14.34 -4.30 6.03
C ARG A 208 13.17 -5.00 6.74
N PHE A 209 12.82 -6.20 6.30
CA PHE A 209 11.82 -7.03 6.97
C PHE A 209 12.24 -7.36 8.40
N ALA A 210 13.46 -7.83 8.62
CA ALA A 210 14.00 -8.16 9.94
C ALA A 210 14.03 -6.92 10.85
N ARG A 211 14.53 -5.77 10.36
CA ARG A 211 14.53 -4.51 11.15
C ARG A 211 13.13 -4.03 11.50
N ALA A 212 12.23 -3.98 10.52
CA ALA A 212 10.85 -3.55 10.75
C ALA A 212 10.13 -4.48 11.73
N SER A 213 10.33 -5.80 11.61
CA SER A 213 9.75 -6.80 12.51
C SER A 213 10.26 -6.65 13.95
N PHE A 214 11.54 -6.40 14.11
CA PHE A 214 12.09 -6.14 15.45
C PHE A 214 11.54 -4.85 16.03
N TYR A 215 11.69 -3.73 15.32
CA TYR A 215 11.35 -2.42 15.88
C TYR A 215 9.85 -2.23 16.12
N ILE A 216 8.97 -2.74 15.23
CA ILE A 216 7.51 -2.58 15.44
C ILE A 216 7.02 -3.30 16.70
N ASN A 217 7.74 -4.35 17.12
CA ASN A 217 7.45 -5.08 18.35
C ASN A 217 8.19 -4.52 19.57
N ALA A 218 9.34 -3.87 19.37
CA ALA A 218 10.19 -3.33 20.45
C ALA A 218 9.74 -1.93 20.92
N ILE A 219 9.07 -1.15 20.07
CA ILE A 219 8.57 0.18 20.46
C ILE A 219 7.49 0.06 21.54
N PRO A 220 7.39 1.06 22.45
CA PRO A 220 6.41 1.02 23.55
C PRO A 220 4.98 0.89 23.06
N LYS A 221 4.21 0.05 23.72
CA LYS A 221 2.73 0.07 23.61
C LYS A 221 2.25 1.19 24.53
N THR A 222 1.65 2.21 23.94
CA THR A 222 1.26 3.43 24.66
C THR A 222 -0.18 3.83 24.39
N HIS A 223 -0.82 4.47 25.37
CA HIS A 223 -2.13 5.05 25.24
C HIS A 223 -2.11 6.47 24.62
N ASP A 224 -0.93 7.09 24.56
CA ASP A 224 -0.76 8.43 23.97
C ASP A 224 -0.65 8.29 22.43
N PRO A 225 -1.65 8.79 21.67
CA PRO A 225 -1.65 8.70 20.21
C PRO A 225 -0.45 9.41 19.58
N LYS A 226 0.02 10.49 20.15
CA LYS A 226 1.17 11.24 19.63
C LYS A 226 2.46 10.45 19.76
N GLN A 227 2.67 9.79 20.92
CA GLN A 227 3.83 8.94 21.15
C GLN A 227 3.79 7.70 20.24
N ALA A 228 2.62 7.04 20.12
CA ALA A 228 2.45 5.91 19.23
C ALA A 228 2.78 6.30 17.78
N LEU A 229 2.23 7.40 17.30
CA LEU A 229 2.46 7.92 15.96
C LEU A 229 3.95 8.22 15.72
N ALA A 230 4.61 8.93 16.65
CA ALA A 230 6.04 9.25 16.57
C ALA A 230 6.90 7.99 16.53
N SER A 231 6.58 6.98 17.34
CA SER A 231 7.27 5.70 17.36
C SER A 231 7.12 4.95 16.03
N VAL A 232 5.91 4.91 15.47
CA VAL A 232 5.65 4.24 14.18
C VAL A 232 6.37 4.96 13.02
N PHE A 233 6.36 6.30 13.00
CA PHE A 233 7.17 7.06 12.05
C PHE A 233 8.66 6.72 12.15
N SER A 234 9.17 6.56 13.37
CA SER A 234 10.58 6.20 13.59
C SER A 234 10.89 4.81 13.01
N VAL A 235 9.99 3.84 13.16
CA VAL A 235 10.15 2.50 12.59
C VAL A 235 10.18 2.55 11.06
N ILE A 236 9.21 3.22 10.43
CA ILE A 236 9.16 3.25 8.96
C ILE A 236 10.32 4.05 8.36
N ARG A 237 10.79 5.11 9.03
CA ARG A 237 11.98 5.87 8.62
C ARG A 237 13.24 5.01 8.72
N ASN A 238 13.38 4.16 9.75
CA ASN A 238 14.50 3.22 9.87
C ASN A 238 14.51 2.16 8.76
N ALA A 239 13.33 1.70 8.32
CA ALA A 239 13.20 0.75 7.23
C ALA A 239 13.27 1.41 5.84
N SER A 240 13.34 2.73 5.76
CA SER A 240 13.43 3.48 4.51
C SER A 240 14.82 3.37 3.88
N VAL A 241 14.86 3.54 2.56
CA VAL A 241 16.11 3.60 1.79
C VAL A 241 16.51 5.07 1.62
N PRO A 242 17.76 5.45 1.93
CA PRO A 242 18.23 6.82 1.79
C PRO A 242 17.94 7.39 0.39
N PHE A 243 17.48 8.64 0.35
CA PHE A 243 17.14 9.30 -0.92
C PHE A 243 18.39 9.49 -1.79
N GLY A 244 18.26 9.18 -3.09
CA GLY A 244 19.36 9.26 -4.06
C GLY A 244 20.23 8.01 -4.12
N LEU A 245 20.04 7.02 -3.23
CA LEU A 245 20.79 5.77 -3.31
C LEU A 245 20.35 4.99 -4.55
N ASN A 246 21.30 4.77 -5.46
CA ASN A 246 21.15 3.96 -6.67
C ASN A 246 22.50 3.34 -6.99
N THR A 247 22.54 2.04 -7.23
CA THR A 247 23.77 1.31 -7.59
C THR A 247 23.53 0.55 -8.89
N ALA A 248 24.52 0.58 -9.78
CA ALA A 248 24.44 -0.12 -11.07
C ALA A 248 24.38 -1.65 -10.87
N GLU A 249 25.05 -2.15 -9.84
CA GLU A 249 25.14 -3.57 -9.52
C GLU A 249 23.84 -4.13 -8.88
N GLU A 250 23.01 -3.26 -8.31
CA GLU A 250 21.75 -3.66 -7.66
C GLU A 250 20.58 -2.79 -8.17
N PRO A 251 20.13 -2.99 -9.42
CA PRO A 251 19.15 -2.12 -10.09
C PRO A 251 17.75 -2.16 -9.43
N ASN A 252 17.51 -3.12 -8.52
CA ASN A 252 16.27 -3.21 -7.74
C ASN A 252 16.31 -2.39 -6.44
N ILE A 253 17.47 -1.85 -6.05
CA ILE A 253 17.56 -0.90 -4.94
C ILE A 253 17.05 0.45 -5.40
N SER A 254 16.09 1.01 -4.67
CA SER A 254 15.39 2.25 -5.03
C SER A 254 15.18 3.09 -3.79
N SER A 255 15.37 4.40 -3.92
CA SER A 255 15.20 5.35 -2.82
C SER A 255 13.76 5.45 -2.36
N THR A 256 13.56 5.68 -1.08
CA THR A 256 12.24 6.08 -0.55
C THR A 256 11.83 7.42 -1.13
N ARG A 257 10.66 7.48 -1.76
CA ARG A 257 10.06 8.68 -2.33
C ARG A 257 9.13 9.37 -1.34
N TRP A 258 8.35 8.57 -0.62
CA TRP A 258 7.43 9.06 0.39
C TRP A 258 7.05 7.94 1.38
N ARG A 259 6.39 8.34 2.46
CA ARG A 259 5.83 7.45 3.48
C ARG A 259 4.41 7.83 3.78
N THR A 260 3.60 6.83 4.11
CA THR A 260 2.27 7.00 4.68
C THR A 260 2.22 6.39 6.07
N VAL A 261 1.42 6.98 6.93
CA VAL A 261 1.08 6.42 8.24
C VAL A 261 -0.41 6.61 8.45
N ALA A 262 -1.14 5.52 8.61
CA ALA A 262 -2.59 5.51 8.78
C ALA A 262 -2.95 5.13 10.22
N ASP A 263 -3.56 6.04 10.96
CA ASP A 263 -4.16 5.77 12.26
C ASP A 263 -5.58 5.29 12.06
N HIS A 264 -5.80 4.00 12.25
CA HIS A 264 -7.10 3.36 12.00
C HIS A 264 -8.19 3.82 12.95
N LYS A 265 -7.84 4.17 14.19
CA LYS A 265 -8.79 4.58 15.22
C LYS A 265 -9.23 6.02 15.06
N GLN A 266 -8.28 6.90 14.75
CA GLN A 266 -8.55 8.32 14.57
C GLN A 266 -9.01 8.65 13.14
N LEU A 267 -8.88 7.72 12.19
CA LEU A 267 -9.13 7.91 10.75
C LEU A 267 -8.28 9.05 10.19
N LEU A 268 -6.99 9.09 10.56
CA LEU A 268 -6.01 10.06 10.07
C LEU A 268 -5.04 9.36 9.11
N TYR A 269 -4.90 9.91 7.93
CA TYR A 269 -3.99 9.43 6.91
C TYR A 269 -2.85 10.43 6.69
N PHE A 270 -1.69 10.13 7.26
CA PHE A 270 -0.48 10.97 7.19
C PHE A 270 0.33 10.66 5.94
N PHE A 271 0.94 11.70 5.39
CA PHE A 271 1.85 11.62 4.26
C PHE A 271 3.13 12.41 4.55
N GLU A 272 4.28 11.82 4.22
CA GLU A 272 5.61 12.41 4.35
C GLU A 272 6.39 12.22 3.06
N SER A 273 6.66 13.30 2.35
CA SER A 273 7.56 13.29 1.20
C SER A 273 9.02 13.15 1.64
N ALA A 274 9.84 12.41 0.88
CA ALA A 274 11.28 12.32 1.15
C ALA A 274 12.04 13.62 0.82
N VAL A 275 11.46 14.47 -0.02
CA VAL A 275 12.08 15.75 -0.45
C VAL A 275 11.54 16.96 0.34
N SER A 276 10.65 16.73 1.30
CA SER A 276 10.11 17.78 2.19
C SER A 276 10.32 17.39 3.65
N PRO A 277 10.73 18.34 4.53
CA PRO A 277 10.84 18.07 5.95
C PRO A 277 9.47 18.01 6.65
N ASN A 278 8.40 18.36 5.96
CA ASN A 278 7.06 18.49 6.52
C ASN A 278 6.28 17.18 6.42
N VAL A 279 5.46 16.94 7.45
CA VAL A 279 4.42 15.92 7.45
C VAL A 279 3.07 16.63 7.40
N PHE A 280 2.17 16.13 6.59
CA PHE A 280 0.77 16.54 6.59
C PHE A 280 -0.15 15.34 6.74
N TRP A 281 -1.42 15.58 7.05
CA TRP A 281 -2.41 14.51 7.14
C TRP A 281 -3.75 14.93 6.56
N VAL A 282 -4.54 13.92 6.25
CA VAL A 282 -5.94 14.04 5.85
C VAL A 282 -6.79 13.41 6.94
N ASP A 283 -7.76 14.16 7.44
CA ASP A 283 -8.73 13.71 8.44
C ASP A 283 -9.98 13.20 7.75
N LEU A 284 -10.14 11.88 7.67
CA LEU A 284 -11.27 11.26 6.98
C LEU A 284 -12.61 11.59 7.64
N ASN A 285 -12.62 11.94 8.95
CA ASN A 285 -13.86 12.35 9.63
C ASN A 285 -14.41 13.69 9.12
N LYS A 286 -13.59 14.50 8.44
CA LYS A 286 -13.96 15.79 7.87
C LYS A 286 -14.41 15.72 6.41
N ILE A 287 -14.39 14.52 5.81
CA ILE A 287 -14.71 14.32 4.39
C ILE A 287 -16.15 13.84 4.24
N ASP A 288 -16.91 14.49 3.38
CA ASP A 288 -18.20 13.98 2.91
C ASP A 288 -17.99 13.01 1.74
N PHE A 289 -17.93 11.72 2.07
CA PHE A 289 -17.81 10.66 1.06
C PHE A 289 -19.11 10.35 0.31
N GLN A 290 -20.24 10.99 0.64
CA GLN A 290 -21.47 10.90 -0.15
C GLN A 290 -21.48 11.89 -1.33
N ASN A 291 -20.53 12.83 -1.34
CA ASN A 291 -20.34 13.73 -2.45
C ASN A 291 -20.09 12.94 -3.74
N ASP A 292 -20.74 13.32 -4.84
CA ASP A 292 -20.58 12.66 -6.14
C ASP A 292 -19.28 13.04 -6.87
N LYS A 293 -18.51 13.98 -6.31
CA LYS A 293 -17.26 14.50 -6.90
C LYS A 293 -16.03 13.80 -6.32
N THR A 294 -15.07 13.56 -7.19
CA THR A 294 -13.71 13.15 -6.81
C THR A 294 -12.87 14.41 -6.58
N PHE A 295 -11.96 14.34 -5.60
CA PHE A 295 -11.07 15.44 -5.28
C PHE A 295 -9.62 14.98 -5.31
N LYS A 296 -8.73 15.90 -5.68
CA LYS A 296 -7.28 15.68 -5.76
C LYS A 296 -6.54 16.70 -4.91
N LEU A 297 -5.55 16.26 -4.16
CA LEU A 297 -4.48 17.07 -3.63
C LEU A 297 -3.26 16.86 -4.52
N ASP A 298 -2.96 17.88 -5.32
CA ASP A 298 -1.84 17.85 -6.25
C ASP A 298 -0.53 18.10 -5.50
N LEU A 299 0.33 17.09 -5.45
CA LEU A 299 1.65 17.19 -4.84
C LEU A 299 2.69 17.79 -5.80
N GLY A 300 2.32 18.00 -7.07
CA GLY A 300 3.21 18.53 -8.11
C GLY A 300 4.23 17.51 -8.59
N LEU A 301 4.92 17.88 -9.66
CA LEU A 301 6.03 17.09 -10.20
C LEU A 301 7.15 17.04 -9.16
N ASP A 302 7.73 15.85 -8.94
CA ASP A 302 8.73 15.59 -7.90
C ASP A 302 8.28 16.09 -6.49
N GLN A 303 6.96 16.13 -6.25
CA GLN A 303 6.35 16.52 -4.98
C GLN A 303 6.74 17.95 -4.53
N GLN A 304 6.75 18.89 -5.48
CA GLN A 304 7.14 20.29 -5.23
C GLN A 304 6.13 21.06 -4.36
N ASN A 305 4.85 20.67 -4.39
CA ASN A 305 3.83 21.32 -3.58
C ASN A 305 3.96 20.87 -2.12
N VAL A 306 4.30 21.80 -1.25
CA VAL A 306 4.60 21.51 0.14
C VAL A 306 3.38 21.78 1.01
N PHE A 307 2.96 20.75 1.76
CA PHE A 307 1.88 20.83 2.74
C PHE A 307 2.43 20.50 4.13
N ALA A 308 1.80 21.05 5.17
CA ALA A 308 2.12 20.76 6.56
C ALA A 308 0.85 20.81 7.42
N GLY A 309 0.74 19.92 8.39
CA GLY A 309 -0.42 19.87 9.27
C GLY A 309 -1.66 19.25 8.59
N ASP A 310 -2.84 19.70 8.96
CA ASP A 310 -4.10 19.21 8.37
C ASP A 310 -4.31 19.78 6.97
N ALA A 311 -4.19 18.93 5.96
CA ALA A 311 -4.35 19.28 4.55
C ALA A 311 -5.74 18.94 3.98
N THR A 312 -6.69 18.51 4.81
CA THR A 312 -8.00 18.03 4.37
C THR A 312 -8.75 19.03 3.50
N GLN A 313 -8.62 20.33 3.76
CA GLN A 313 -9.31 21.39 3.03
C GLN A 313 -8.59 21.85 1.75
N HIS A 314 -7.42 21.29 1.43
CA HIS A 314 -6.64 21.68 0.24
C HIS A 314 -6.96 20.86 -1.01
N PHE A 315 -7.82 19.86 -0.89
CA PHE A 315 -8.27 19.07 -2.03
C PHE A 315 -9.18 19.89 -2.95
N LEU A 316 -8.94 19.79 -4.25
CA LEU A 316 -9.74 20.43 -5.28
C LEU A 316 -10.51 19.41 -6.09
N VAL A 317 -11.69 19.79 -6.58
CA VAL A 317 -12.48 18.94 -7.48
C VAL A 317 -11.66 18.59 -8.70
N ALA A 318 -11.59 17.31 -9.03
CA ALA A 318 -10.86 16.80 -10.18
C ALA A 318 -11.64 15.68 -10.88
N LYS A 319 -11.40 15.51 -12.18
CA LYS A 319 -11.86 14.32 -12.90
C LYS A 319 -11.12 13.09 -12.35
N PRO A 320 -11.82 12.01 -11.98
CA PRO A 320 -11.15 10.78 -11.56
C PRO A 320 -10.22 10.25 -12.66
N PHE A 321 -9.07 9.74 -12.27
CA PHE A 321 -8.18 9.07 -13.20
C PHE A 321 -8.77 7.71 -13.63
N GLU A 322 -8.31 7.23 -14.76
CA GLU A 322 -8.65 5.91 -15.26
C GLU A 322 -7.54 4.93 -14.86
N PHE A 323 -7.95 3.75 -14.37
CA PHE A 323 -6.99 2.71 -14.02
C PHE A 323 -6.26 2.20 -15.27
N LEU A 324 -4.95 2.01 -15.15
CA LEU A 324 -4.15 1.41 -16.21
C LEU A 324 -4.65 -0.03 -16.46
N GLY A 325 -4.94 -0.33 -17.71
CA GLY A 325 -5.28 -1.66 -18.15
C GLY A 325 -4.34 -2.14 -19.26
N PRO A 326 -4.41 -3.43 -19.62
CA PRO A 326 -3.59 -3.96 -20.68
C PRO A 326 -3.80 -3.16 -21.96
N GLN A 327 -2.75 -2.55 -22.47
CA GLN A 327 -2.78 -1.88 -23.75
C GLN A 327 -3.17 -2.93 -24.78
N LEU A 328 -4.29 -2.71 -25.46
CA LEU A 328 -4.63 -3.47 -26.64
C LEU A 328 -3.49 -3.16 -27.64
N HIS A 329 -2.55 -4.07 -27.76
CA HIS A 329 -1.62 -4.03 -28.86
C HIS A 329 -2.46 -4.17 -30.14
N HIS A 330 -2.80 -3.03 -30.75
CA HIS A 330 -3.31 -3.02 -32.10
C HIS A 330 -2.22 -3.66 -32.99
N LYS A 331 -2.52 -4.89 -33.41
CA LYS A 331 -1.75 -5.60 -34.43
C LYS A 331 -1.85 -4.87 -35.77
#